data_f2fe67621ea88297a9222c677b461153
#
_entry.id   f2fe67621ea88297a9222c677b461153
#
_cell.length_a   1.000
_cell.length_b   1.000
_cell.length_c   1.000
_cell.angle_alpha   90.00
_cell.angle_beta   90.00
_cell.angle_gamma   90.00
#
_symmetry.space_group_name_H-M   'P 1'
#
loop_
_entity.id
_entity.type
_entity.pdbx_description
1 polymer ?
#
loop_
_entity_poly.entity_id
_entity_poly.type
_entity_poly.pdbx_seq_one_letter_code
_entity_poly.pdbx_strand_id
1 'polypeptide(L)'
;MRVAYTLEQCWHDVPGGTATSMLRLAEELTHIEGVEMVGVAGRHRRPPVSGYEPPLRTASLPLARPWLYESWHRLNWPIVESATGVVDVCHSTAGIPAPSRAPSVVTLHDVAFLKRPDRLTRQGARVLTNAVDRALSSAAVTCPSNVVRADLLDAGFSHEQIHVVPWGVDIIDVSGSAVERVRGKYSLPTEFVLAVATMEPRKNLPRLVEAHRQLRDAPPLVIAGPSGWGDVSTVLRSSSPDVIFPGHIDRSDLRAVYSAATVFAFPSEEEGFGLPVLEAMAANTAVVTSSGTATEEVAAGAAELVDPFDVESIAAGLSAALSEPSDLQMRGRKRAGECSWHDTAQALVAVYRAVAGS
;
A
#
# COMPACT_ATOMS: atom_id res chain seq x y z
N MET A 1 -8.81 21.30 -15.85
CA MET A 1 -8.17 21.41 -14.51
C MET A 1 -6.80 20.78 -14.59
N ARG A 2 -5.75 21.48 -14.18
CA ARG A 2 -4.36 21.04 -14.25
C ARG A 2 -3.85 20.73 -12.85
N VAL A 3 -3.34 19.50 -12.63
CA VAL A 3 -2.97 18.97 -11.33
C VAL A 3 -1.47 18.64 -11.28
N ALA A 4 -0.73 19.23 -10.33
CA ALA A 4 0.61 18.78 -9.99
C ALA A 4 0.51 17.55 -9.05
N TYR A 5 1.19 16.47 -9.40
CA TYR A 5 1.09 15.19 -8.71
C TYR A 5 2.49 14.70 -8.32
N THR A 6 2.79 14.61 -7.02
CA THR A 6 4.14 14.24 -6.58
C THR A 6 4.38 12.74 -6.76
N LEU A 7 5.58 12.37 -7.26
CA LEU A 7 5.96 11.00 -7.61
C LEU A 7 7.32 10.59 -7.03
N GLU A 8 7.76 11.23 -5.95
CA GLU A 8 9.08 11.01 -5.35
C GLU A 8 9.30 9.56 -4.91
N GLN A 9 8.22 8.81 -4.59
CA GLN A 9 8.27 7.42 -4.17
C GLN A 9 8.83 6.47 -5.23
N CYS A 10 8.73 6.82 -6.52
CA CYS A 10 9.27 6.03 -7.63
C CYS A 10 10.80 5.84 -7.55
N TRP A 11 11.47 6.69 -6.78
CA TRP A 11 12.93 6.65 -6.56
C TRP A 11 13.33 6.19 -5.16
N HIS A 12 12.39 5.67 -4.36
CA HIS A 12 12.72 5.04 -3.08
C HIS A 12 13.32 3.65 -3.31
N ASP A 13 14.26 3.23 -2.46
CA ASP A 13 14.90 1.90 -2.58
C ASP A 13 13.87 0.76 -2.50
N VAL A 14 12.81 0.94 -1.72
CA VAL A 14 11.65 0.04 -1.64
C VAL A 14 10.39 0.89 -1.83
N PRO A 15 9.88 1.04 -3.07
CA PRO A 15 8.71 1.88 -3.34
C PRO A 15 7.41 1.38 -2.69
N GLY A 16 7.21 0.07 -2.64
CA GLY A 16 6.11 -0.60 -1.93
C GLY A 16 4.71 -0.29 -2.46
N GLY A 17 3.70 -0.61 -1.65
CA GLY A 17 2.28 -0.41 -1.97
C GLY A 17 1.90 1.05 -2.20
N THR A 18 2.55 1.99 -1.50
CA THR A 18 2.35 3.43 -1.71
C THR A 18 2.68 3.86 -3.14
N ALA A 19 3.85 3.46 -3.67
CA ALA A 19 4.21 3.78 -5.05
C ALA A 19 3.30 3.05 -6.05
N THR A 20 2.92 1.81 -5.77
CA THR A 20 1.98 1.04 -6.61
C THR A 20 0.64 1.76 -6.75
N SER A 21 0.02 2.15 -5.64
CA SER A 21 -1.27 2.85 -5.65
C SER A 21 -1.18 4.21 -6.33
N MET A 22 -0.11 4.98 -6.07
CA MET A 22 0.09 6.29 -6.69
C MET A 22 0.28 6.20 -8.21
N LEU A 23 1.01 5.20 -8.71
CA LEU A 23 1.23 5.01 -10.14
C LEU A 23 -0.04 4.58 -10.86
N ARG A 24 -0.78 3.60 -10.31
CA ARG A 24 -2.04 3.14 -10.89
C ARG A 24 -3.08 4.27 -10.93
N LEU A 25 -3.16 5.05 -9.84
CA LEU A 25 -4.04 6.20 -9.77
C LEU A 25 -3.62 7.30 -10.76
N ALA A 26 -2.32 7.58 -10.89
CA ALA A 26 -1.80 8.52 -11.87
C ALA A 26 -2.17 8.12 -13.31
N GLU A 27 -2.07 6.83 -13.63
CA GLU A 27 -2.45 6.29 -14.94
C GLU A 27 -3.94 6.50 -15.21
N GLU A 28 -4.83 6.11 -14.28
CA GLU A 28 -6.27 6.30 -14.42
C GLU A 28 -6.67 7.78 -14.55
N LEU A 29 -6.04 8.66 -13.77
CA LEU A 29 -6.29 10.09 -13.83
C LEU A 29 -6.00 10.72 -15.20
N THR A 30 -5.06 10.15 -15.98
CA THR A 30 -4.80 10.63 -17.35
C THR A 30 -5.93 10.35 -18.34
N HIS A 31 -6.79 9.38 -18.01
CA HIS A 31 -7.93 9.00 -18.84
C HIS A 31 -9.21 9.78 -18.50
N ILE A 32 -9.19 10.60 -17.44
CA ILE A 32 -10.37 11.38 -17.03
C ILE A 32 -10.43 12.70 -17.82
N GLU A 33 -11.53 12.87 -18.54
CA GLU A 33 -11.75 14.08 -19.37
C GLU A 33 -11.73 15.37 -18.51
N GLY A 34 -11.03 16.37 -19.04
CA GLY A 34 -10.90 17.67 -18.38
C GLY A 34 -9.87 17.73 -17.24
N VAL A 35 -9.07 16.67 -17.05
CA VAL A 35 -7.96 16.63 -16.08
C VAL A 35 -6.63 16.49 -16.82
N GLU A 36 -5.72 17.45 -16.61
CA GLU A 36 -4.34 17.42 -17.09
C GLU A 36 -3.41 17.12 -15.92
N MET A 37 -2.70 15.99 -15.96
CA MET A 37 -1.79 15.57 -14.91
C MET A 37 -0.35 15.94 -15.25
N VAL A 38 0.36 16.53 -14.29
CA VAL A 38 1.80 16.82 -14.38
C VAL A 38 2.50 16.18 -13.18
N GLY A 39 3.36 15.19 -13.45
CA GLY A 39 4.19 14.60 -12.42
C GLY A 39 5.22 15.58 -11.86
N VAL A 40 5.54 15.47 -10.58
CA VAL A 40 6.58 16.27 -9.92
C VAL A 40 7.45 15.37 -9.06
N ALA A 41 8.77 15.48 -9.23
CA ALA A 41 9.74 14.80 -8.37
C ALA A 41 10.96 15.70 -8.12
N GLY A 42 11.78 15.34 -7.15
CA GLY A 42 13.06 15.98 -6.93
C GLY A 42 14.05 15.72 -8.07
N ARG A 43 15.25 16.22 -7.92
CA ARG A 43 16.34 15.97 -8.87
C ARG A 43 16.94 14.59 -8.62
N HIS A 44 16.86 13.70 -9.60
CA HIS A 44 17.45 12.37 -9.56
C HIS A 44 18.55 12.19 -10.61
N ARG A 45 19.63 11.47 -10.24
CA ARG A 45 20.73 11.08 -11.13
C ARG A 45 20.50 9.70 -11.77
N ARG A 46 19.61 8.89 -11.17
CA ARG A 46 19.27 7.55 -11.62
C ARG A 46 17.81 7.52 -12.08
N PRO A 47 17.45 6.62 -12.98
CA PRO A 47 16.06 6.39 -13.33
C PRO A 47 15.26 5.92 -12.10
N PRO A 48 13.93 5.92 -12.16
CA PRO A 48 13.09 5.27 -11.16
C PRO A 48 13.45 3.79 -10.99
N VAL A 49 13.02 3.20 -9.90
CA VAL A 49 13.15 1.75 -9.70
C VAL A 49 12.37 1.03 -10.79
N SER A 50 12.97 -0.03 -11.37
CA SER A 50 12.35 -0.80 -12.44
C SER A 50 10.95 -1.29 -12.05
N GLY A 51 9.96 -1.07 -12.94
CA GLY A 51 8.55 -1.36 -12.69
C GLY A 51 7.79 -0.27 -11.90
N TYR A 52 8.46 0.85 -11.59
CA TYR A 52 7.87 2.02 -10.93
C TYR A 52 8.10 3.31 -11.72
N GLU A 53 8.22 3.20 -13.04
CA GLU A 53 8.36 4.34 -13.93
C GLU A 53 7.07 5.18 -13.92
N PRO A 54 7.16 6.52 -13.73
CA PRO A 54 6.01 7.39 -13.80
C PRO A 54 5.27 7.28 -15.13
N PRO A 55 3.93 7.11 -15.15
CA PRO A 55 3.13 7.10 -16.38
C PRO A 55 2.90 8.52 -16.95
N LEU A 56 3.39 9.55 -16.24
CA LEU A 56 3.22 10.97 -16.54
C LEU A 56 4.54 11.62 -16.92
N ARG A 57 4.46 12.68 -17.75
CA ARG A 57 5.58 13.60 -17.87
C ARG A 57 5.89 14.21 -16.49
N THR A 58 7.08 13.95 -15.97
CA THR A 58 7.48 14.37 -14.63
C THR A 58 8.45 15.56 -14.72
N ALA A 59 8.06 16.67 -14.10
CA ALA A 59 8.90 17.85 -13.94
C ALA A 59 9.84 17.66 -12.74
N SER A 60 11.10 18.11 -12.89
CA SER A 60 12.12 17.95 -11.86
C SER A 60 12.33 19.24 -11.08
N LEU A 61 12.21 19.17 -9.77
CA LEU A 61 12.60 20.24 -8.85
C LEU A 61 14.12 20.29 -8.65
N PRO A 62 14.69 21.44 -8.27
CA PRO A 62 16.15 21.62 -8.23
C PRO A 62 16.87 20.83 -7.15
N LEU A 63 16.18 20.39 -6.11
CA LEU A 63 16.73 19.65 -4.97
C LEU A 63 16.48 18.15 -5.06
N ALA A 64 17.45 17.36 -4.60
CA ALA A 64 17.31 15.92 -4.40
C ALA A 64 16.90 15.62 -2.94
N ARG A 65 16.28 14.47 -2.71
CA ARG A 65 16.09 13.91 -1.37
C ARG A 65 17.47 13.59 -0.73
N PRO A 66 17.68 13.80 0.59
CA PRO A 66 16.70 14.24 1.60
C PRO A 66 16.51 15.77 1.67
N TRP A 67 17.34 16.56 0.97
CA TRP A 67 17.33 18.03 1.05
C TRP A 67 16.02 18.65 0.57
N LEU A 68 15.32 18.01 -0.37
CA LEU A 68 14.02 18.46 -0.84
C LEU A 68 13.00 18.50 0.30
N TYR A 69 12.88 17.44 1.06
CA TYR A 69 11.90 17.35 2.16
C TYR A 69 12.26 18.29 3.31
N GLU A 70 13.56 18.41 3.63
CA GLU A 70 14.02 19.34 4.66
C GLU A 70 13.78 20.80 4.25
N SER A 71 13.98 21.14 2.98
CA SER A 71 13.71 22.47 2.43
C SER A 71 12.20 22.77 2.39
N TRP A 72 11.37 21.80 2.02
CA TRP A 72 9.92 21.92 2.10
C TRP A 72 9.46 22.17 3.52
N HIS A 73 10.03 21.46 4.48
CA HIS A 73 9.68 21.62 5.89
C HIS A 73 10.06 22.99 6.45
N ARG A 74 11.28 23.47 6.16
CA ARG A 74 11.82 24.69 6.81
C ARG A 74 11.60 25.97 6.02
N LEU A 75 11.63 25.89 4.70
CA LEU A 75 11.72 27.07 3.82
C LEU A 75 10.51 27.21 2.89
N ASN A 76 9.57 26.23 2.85
CA ASN A 76 8.50 26.21 1.86
C ASN A 76 9.00 26.37 0.41
N TRP A 77 10.17 25.80 0.09
CA TRP A 77 10.84 25.94 -1.20
C TRP A 77 11.54 24.64 -1.62
N PRO A 78 11.64 24.33 -2.91
CA PRO A 78 11.01 24.98 -4.05
C PRO A 78 9.49 24.70 -4.11
N ILE A 79 8.72 25.65 -4.62
CA ILE A 79 7.29 25.44 -4.93
C ILE A 79 7.16 24.61 -6.21
N VAL A 80 6.08 23.82 -6.33
CA VAL A 80 5.88 22.93 -7.49
C VAL A 80 5.76 23.70 -8.80
N GLU A 81 5.16 24.86 -8.79
CA GLU A 81 4.98 25.72 -9.96
C GLU A 81 6.29 26.21 -10.58
N SER A 82 7.39 26.18 -9.85
CA SER A 82 8.72 26.48 -10.41
C SER A 82 9.16 25.49 -11.48
N ALA A 83 8.61 24.27 -11.48
CA ALA A 83 8.90 23.21 -12.44
C ALA A 83 7.71 22.89 -13.36
N THR A 84 6.47 23.03 -12.87
CA THR A 84 5.26 22.68 -13.62
C THR A 84 4.63 23.84 -14.36
N GLY A 85 4.92 25.10 -13.97
CA GLY A 85 4.08 26.26 -14.30
C GLY A 85 2.81 26.26 -13.43
N VAL A 86 1.84 27.12 -13.79
CA VAL A 86 0.59 27.28 -13.04
C VAL A 86 -0.21 25.96 -13.05
N VAL A 87 -0.74 25.60 -11.89
CA VAL A 87 -1.62 24.45 -11.68
C VAL A 87 -2.83 24.88 -10.86
N ASP A 88 -3.94 24.15 -10.98
CA ASP A 88 -5.17 24.41 -10.24
C ASP A 88 -5.18 23.71 -8.88
N VAL A 89 -4.47 22.56 -8.77
CA VAL A 89 -4.35 21.77 -7.54
C VAL A 89 -2.93 21.18 -7.45
N CYS A 90 -2.39 21.11 -6.23
CA CYS A 90 -1.16 20.37 -5.92
C CYS A 90 -1.50 19.15 -5.06
N HIS A 91 -1.30 17.95 -5.58
CA HIS A 91 -1.51 16.71 -4.83
C HIS A 91 -0.18 16.11 -4.37
N SER A 92 0.02 16.08 -3.06
CA SER A 92 1.13 15.44 -2.38
C SER A 92 0.76 14.00 -2.01
N THR A 93 1.27 13.03 -2.75
CA THR A 93 0.76 11.65 -2.78
C THR A 93 1.34 10.73 -1.71
N ALA A 94 2.36 11.15 -0.97
CA ALA A 94 3.06 10.31 0.03
C ALA A 94 3.15 10.96 1.40
N GLY A 95 2.14 11.68 1.80
CA GLY A 95 2.04 12.24 3.14
C GLY A 95 2.98 13.43 3.42
N ILE A 96 3.82 13.85 2.47
CA ILE A 96 4.72 15.00 2.65
C ILE A 96 4.23 16.17 1.80
N PRO A 97 3.59 17.20 2.41
CA PRO A 97 3.04 18.32 1.67
C PRO A 97 4.11 19.11 0.90
N ALA A 98 3.98 19.12 -0.42
CA ALA A 98 4.80 19.97 -1.30
C ALA A 98 4.30 21.40 -1.29
N PRO A 99 5.17 22.40 -1.18
CA PRO A 99 4.78 23.81 -1.25
C PRO A 99 4.22 24.17 -2.62
N SER A 100 3.06 24.83 -2.63
CA SER A 100 2.35 25.27 -3.83
C SER A 100 1.60 26.56 -3.56
N ARG A 101 1.30 27.32 -4.62
CA ARG A 101 0.35 28.46 -4.59
C ARG A 101 -1.09 28.00 -4.81
N ALA A 102 -1.25 26.85 -5.48
CA ALA A 102 -2.56 26.23 -5.67
C ALA A 102 -3.02 25.53 -4.38
N PRO A 103 -4.33 25.29 -4.21
CA PRO A 103 -4.85 24.47 -3.14
C PRO A 103 -4.14 23.12 -3.05
N SER A 104 -3.79 22.72 -1.81
CA SER A 104 -3.05 21.49 -1.53
C SER A 104 -3.99 20.36 -1.15
N VAL A 105 -3.86 19.21 -1.80
CA VAL A 105 -4.44 17.93 -1.40
C VAL A 105 -3.28 17.01 -0.96
N VAL A 106 -3.47 16.31 0.15
CA VAL A 106 -2.43 15.40 0.68
C VAL A 106 -3.02 14.02 0.90
N THR A 107 -2.43 12.96 0.32
CA THR A 107 -2.79 11.59 0.68
C THR A 107 -1.98 11.13 1.89
N LEU A 108 -2.67 10.79 2.98
CA LEU A 108 -2.11 10.13 4.16
C LEU A 108 -2.51 8.65 4.13
N HIS A 109 -1.53 7.78 3.88
CA HIS A 109 -1.76 6.34 3.72
C HIS A 109 -2.02 5.65 5.06
N ASP A 110 -1.35 6.08 6.10
CA ASP A 110 -1.55 5.77 7.51
C ASP A 110 -0.91 6.86 8.38
N VAL A 111 -1.23 6.85 9.65
CA VAL A 111 -0.59 7.68 10.69
C VAL A 111 -0.22 6.84 11.91
N ALA A 112 -0.03 5.54 11.70
CA ALA A 112 0.32 4.56 12.72
C ALA A 112 1.54 4.96 13.55
N PHE A 113 2.50 5.65 12.94
CA PHE A 113 3.70 6.16 13.59
C PHE A 113 3.40 7.20 14.69
N LEU A 114 2.26 7.88 14.67
CA LEU A 114 1.86 8.79 15.76
C LEU A 114 1.53 8.02 17.02
N LYS A 115 0.93 6.81 16.89
CA LYS A 115 0.61 5.92 18.02
C LYS A 115 1.82 5.10 18.45
N ARG A 116 2.71 4.76 17.52
CA ARG A 116 3.87 3.89 17.75
C ARG A 116 5.16 4.49 17.19
N PRO A 117 5.62 5.65 17.72
CA PRO A 117 6.84 6.32 17.25
C PRO A 117 8.11 5.50 17.50
N ASP A 118 8.07 4.55 18.43
CA ASP A 118 9.12 3.58 18.72
C ASP A 118 9.45 2.64 17.54
N ARG A 119 8.54 2.49 16.60
CA ARG A 119 8.71 1.66 15.37
C ARG A 119 9.49 2.36 14.26
N LEU A 120 9.84 3.64 14.43
CA LEU A 120 10.60 4.44 13.46
C LEU A 120 11.95 4.89 14.02
N THR A 121 12.86 5.25 13.10
CA THR A 121 14.05 6.01 13.50
C THR A 121 13.63 7.39 14.01
N ARG A 122 14.38 7.98 14.94
CA ARG A 122 14.10 9.33 15.46
C ARG A 122 13.96 10.38 14.37
N GLN A 123 14.77 10.27 13.31
CA GLN A 123 14.70 11.18 12.16
C GLN A 123 13.42 10.93 11.34
N GLY A 124 13.08 9.67 11.07
CA GLY A 124 11.85 9.30 10.35
C GLY A 124 10.60 9.79 11.07
N ALA A 125 10.48 9.51 12.38
CA ALA A 125 9.37 9.96 13.21
C ALA A 125 9.23 11.49 13.14
N ARG A 126 10.34 12.26 13.31
CA ARG A 126 10.32 13.72 13.21
C ARG A 126 9.83 14.22 11.85
N VAL A 127 10.34 13.64 10.75
CA VAL A 127 9.95 14.06 9.38
C VAL A 127 8.46 13.82 9.15
N LEU A 128 7.96 12.64 9.54
CA LEU A 128 6.56 12.29 9.33
C LEU A 128 5.60 13.07 10.26
N THR A 129 5.97 13.30 11.52
CA THR A 129 5.17 14.15 12.43
C THR A 129 5.07 15.57 11.88
N ASN A 130 6.20 16.17 11.48
CA ASN A 130 6.19 17.48 10.85
C ASN A 130 5.36 17.54 9.55
N ALA A 131 5.34 16.44 8.78
CA ALA A 131 4.54 16.36 7.56
C ALA A 131 3.03 16.34 7.88
N VAL A 132 2.62 15.61 8.93
CA VAL A 132 1.23 15.61 9.41
C VAL A 132 0.83 17.00 9.91
N ASP A 133 1.66 17.65 10.73
CA ASP A 133 1.41 19.03 11.21
C ASP A 133 1.19 20.01 10.06
N ARG A 134 1.97 19.88 8.99
CA ARG A 134 1.81 20.71 7.78
C ARG A 134 0.55 20.33 6.99
N ALA A 135 0.18 19.07 6.96
CA ALA A 135 -1.02 18.60 6.27
C ALA A 135 -2.31 19.13 6.92
N LEU A 136 -2.29 19.49 8.21
CA LEU A 136 -3.40 20.17 8.89
C LEU A 136 -3.81 21.49 8.21
N SER A 137 -2.89 22.15 7.51
CA SER A 137 -3.15 23.38 6.76
C SER A 137 -3.52 23.14 5.28
N SER A 138 -3.66 21.89 4.84
CA SER A 138 -4.02 21.55 3.46
C SER A 138 -5.51 21.79 3.23
N ALA A 139 -5.89 22.09 1.98
CA ALA A 139 -7.28 22.30 1.60
C ALA A 139 -8.11 21.01 1.76
N ALA A 140 -7.50 19.85 1.47
CA ALA A 140 -8.09 18.54 1.74
C ALA A 140 -7.01 17.50 2.04
N VAL A 141 -7.42 16.47 2.77
CA VAL A 141 -6.62 15.26 3.02
C VAL A 141 -7.40 14.05 2.52
N THR A 142 -6.75 13.20 1.75
CA THR A 142 -7.33 11.92 1.34
C THR A 142 -6.70 10.78 2.12
N CYS A 143 -7.49 9.77 2.46
CA CYS A 143 -7.02 8.54 3.10
C CYS A 143 -7.74 7.33 2.50
N PRO A 144 -7.13 6.11 2.56
CA PRO A 144 -7.66 4.97 1.83
C PRO A 144 -8.77 4.18 2.57
N SER A 145 -8.99 4.43 3.87
CA SER A 145 -9.95 3.67 4.69
C SER A 145 -10.60 4.52 5.79
N ASN A 146 -11.72 4.05 6.34
CA ASN A 146 -12.34 4.68 7.50
C ASN A 146 -11.52 4.50 8.78
N VAL A 147 -10.71 3.44 8.86
CA VAL A 147 -9.76 3.25 9.97
C VAL A 147 -8.76 4.40 9.98
N VAL A 148 -8.13 4.72 8.83
CA VAL A 148 -7.22 5.87 8.74
C VAL A 148 -7.93 7.18 8.96
N ARG A 149 -9.19 7.32 8.49
CA ARG A 149 -10.00 8.51 8.78
C ARG A 149 -10.17 8.75 10.28
N ALA A 150 -10.48 7.70 11.05
CA ALA A 150 -10.59 7.79 12.50
C ALA A 150 -9.27 8.26 13.13
N ASP A 151 -8.15 7.68 12.70
CA ASP A 151 -6.82 8.07 13.17
C ASP A 151 -6.46 9.53 12.83
N LEU A 152 -6.91 10.03 11.68
CA LEU A 152 -6.72 11.43 11.27
C LEU A 152 -7.57 12.39 12.11
N LEU A 153 -8.80 12.02 12.46
CA LEU A 153 -9.63 12.77 13.38
C LEU A 153 -8.97 12.90 14.78
N ASP A 154 -8.42 11.79 15.28
CA ASP A 154 -7.65 11.77 16.52
C ASP A 154 -6.38 12.62 16.45
N ALA A 155 -5.78 12.73 15.25
CA ALA A 155 -4.61 13.59 14.98
C ALA A 155 -4.97 15.08 14.78
N GLY A 156 -6.26 15.46 14.87
CA GLY A 156 -6.72 16.85 14.87
C GLY A 156 -7.19 17.39 13.50
N PHE A 157 -7.33 16.53 12.48
CA PHE A 157 -7.95 16.97 11.22
C PHE A 157 -9.47 17.12 11.38
N SER A 158 -10.09 18.05 10.63
CA SER A 158 -11.53 18.23 10.67
C SER A 158 -12.26 17.21 9.78
N HIS A 159 -13.53 16.95 10.07
CA HIS A 159 -14.37 16.04 9.28
C HIS A 159 -14.51 16.47 7.81
N GLU A 160 -14.60 17.79 7.58
CA GLU A 160 -14.76 18.40 6.26
C GLU A 160 -13.50 18.29 5.42
N GLN A 161 -12.34 18.20 6.07
CA GLN A 161 -11.04 18.14 5.43
C GLN A 161 -10.68 16.73 4.96
N ILE A 162 -11.24 15.68 5.59
CA ILE A 162 -10.88 14.29 5.34
C ILE A 162 -11.84 13.66 4.31
N HIS A 163 -11.27 13.13 3.23
CA HIS A 163 -11.98 12.38 2.19
C HIS A 163 -11.46 10.95 2.13
N VAL A 164 -12.33 9.97 2.36
CA VAL A 164 -11.99 8.56 2.19
C VAL A 164 -12.04 8.23 0.70
N VAL A 165 -10.90 7.84 0.14
CA VAL A 165 -10.73 7.46 -1.27
C VAL A 165 -10.11 6.06 -1.31
N PRO A 166 -10.93 5.00 -1.27
CA PRO A 166 -10.45 3.62 -1.26
C PRO A 166 -9.70 3.29 -2.55
N TRP A 167 -8.69 2.43 -2.45
CA TRP A 167 -7.92 2.02 -3.62
C TRP A 167 -8.61 0.90 -4.39
N GLY A 168 -8.33 0.86 -5.68
CA GLY A 168 -8.77 -0.19 -6.59
C GLY A 168 -7.75 -1.33 -6.72
N VAL A 169 -8.12 -2.31 -7.53
CA VAL A 169 -7.27 -3.41 -7.95
C VAL A 169 -7.53 -3.76 -9.41
N ASP A 170 -6.50 -4.29 -10.09
CA ASP A 170 -6.63 -4.79 -11.46
C ASP A 170 -7.08 -6.25 -11.44
N ILE A 171 -8.22 -6.54 -12.07
CA ILE A 171 -8.69 -7.91 -12.25
C ILE A 171 -8.20 -8.43 -13.60
N ILE A 172 -7.17 -9.25 -13.56
CA ILE A 172 -6.57 -9.86 -14.74
C ILE A 172 -6.43 -11.36 -14.47
N ASP A 173 -6.97 -12.17 -15.36
CA ASP A 173 -6.85 -13.62 -15.25
C ASP A 173 -5.41 -14.07 -15.49
N VAL A 174 -4.97 -15.00 -14.66
CA VAL A 174 -3.63 -15.58 -14.72
C VAL A 174 -3.69 -16.90 -15.48
N SER A 175 -2.87 -17.06 -16.51
CA SER A 175 -2.80 -18.32 -17.24
C SER A 175 -2.09 -19.41 -16.42
N GLY A 176 -2.48 -20.67 -16.62
CA GLY A 176 -1.79 -21.80 -15.97
C GLY A 176 -0.29 -21.84 -16.28
N SER A 177 0.12 -21.45 -17.49
CA SER A 177 1.54 -21.35 -17.86
C SER A 177 2.29 -20.28 -17.07
N ALA A 178 1.65 -19.16 -16.72
CA ALA A 178 2.25 -18.15 -15.85
C ALA A 178 2.41 -18.65 -14.41
N VAL A 179 1.44 -19.43 -13.90
CA VAL A 179 1.53 -20.09 -12.59
C VAL A 179 2.70 -21.07 -12.56
N GLU A 180 2.81 -21.97 -13.56
CA GLU A 180 3.92 -22.93 -13.61
C GLU A 180 5.28 -22.24 -13.76
N ARG A 181 5.36 -21.17 -14.52
CA ARG A 181 6.59 -20.38 -14.65
C ARG A 181 7.05 -19.81 -13.32
N VAL A 182 6.15 -19.22 -12.51
CA VAL A 182 6.53 -18.64 -11.21
C VAL A 182 6.83 -19.73 -10.19
N ARG A 183 6.15 -20.88 -10.23
CA ARG A 183 6.51 -22.03 -9.41
C ARG A 183 7.94 -22.47 -9.66
N GLY A 184 8.34 -22.61 -10.92
CA GLY A 184 9.71 -22.96 -11.27
C GLY A 184 10.72 -21.88 -10.91
N LYS A 185 10.41 -20.61 -11.20
CA LYS A 185 11.32 -19.48 -10.95
C LYS A 185 11.63 -19.28 -9.48
N TYR A 186 10.63 -19.42 -8.62
CA TYR A 186 10.75 -19.15 -7.19
C TYR A 186 10.75 -20.41 -6.32
N SER A 187 10.81 -21.59 -6.95
CA SER A 187 10.79 -22.90 -6.28
C SER A 187 9.60 -23.07 -5.33
N LEU A 188 8.42 -22.67 -5.79
CA LEU A 188 7.20 -22.71 -4.98
C LEU A 188 6.58 -24.12 -5.02
N PRO A 189 6.03 -24.62 -3.89
CA PRO A 189 5.27 -25.87 -3.84
C PRO A 189 4.00 -25.83 -4.71
N THR A 190 3.39 -26.99 -4.93
CA THR A 190 2.10 -27.10 -5.63
C THR A 190 0.97 -26.48 -4.81
N GLU A 191 0.96 -26.73 -3.50
CA GLU A 191 0.03 -26.16 -2.53
C GLU A 191 0.84 -25.44 -1.46
N PHE A 192 0.44 -24.24 -1.08
CA PHE A 192 1.11 -23.47 -0.03
C PHE A 192 0.23 -22.35 0.53
N VAL A 193 0.50 -21.99 1.78
CA VAL A 193 0.02 -20.73 2.38
C VAL A 193 1.02 -19.64 2.02
N LEU A 194 0.54 -18.51 1.50
CA LEU A 194 1.37 -17.38 1.08
C LEU A 194 1.23 -16.19 2.03
N ALA A 195 2.33 -15.60 2.42
CA ALA A 195 2.38 -14.24 2.97
C ALA A 195 3.29 -13.36 2.11
N VAL A 196 2.83 -12.17 1.74
CA VAL A 196 3.61 -11.18 0.97
C VAL A 196 3.74 -9.92 1.78
N ALA A 197 4.94 -9.62 2.27
CA ALA A 197 5.18 -8.45 3.08
C ALA A 197 6.68 -8.10 3.17
N THR A 198 6.99 -6.82 3.38
CA THR A 198 8.29 -6.45 3.97
C THR A 198 8.37 -7.06 5.37
N MET A 199 9.50 -7.68 5.72
CA MET A 199 9.67 -8.34 7.03
C MET A 199 9.85 -7.29 8.14
N GLU A 200 8.75 -6.74 8.61
CA GLU A 200 8.68 -5.71 9.65
C GLU A 200 7.69 -6.13 10.77
N PRO A 201 7.85 -5.62 12.00
CA PRO A 201 7.06 -6.10 13.16
C PRO A 201 5.54 -6.04 12.95
N ARG A 202 5.00 -4.96 12.37
CA ARG A 202 3.55 -4.78 12.19
C ARG A 202 2.90 -5.83 11.26
N LYS A 203 3.69 -6.51 10.41
CA LYS A 203 3.20 -7.58 9.52
C LYS A 203 2.97 -8.91 10.25
N ASN A 204 3.35 -8.99 11.50
CA ASN A 204 3.02 -10.07 12.42
C ASN A 204 3.46 -11.48 11.95
N LEU A 205 4.50 -11.54 11.13
CA LEU A 205 4.99 -12.79 10.56
C LEU A 205 5.43 -13.83 11.60
N PRO A 206 6.01 -13.47 12.76
CA PRO A 206 6.34 -14.45 13.79
C PRO A 206 5.10 -15.20 14.32
N ARG A 207 3.99 -14.48 14.62
CA ARG A 207 2.75 -15.15 15.05
C ARG A 207 2.12 -15.99 13.95
N LEU A 208 2.21 -15.55 12.69
CA LEU A 208 1.76 -16.35 11.56
C LEU A 208 2.52 -17.69 11.48
N VAL A 209 3.85 -17.68 11.65
CA VAL A 209 4.67 -18.87 11.67
C VAL A 209 4.30 -19.79 12.83
N GLU A 210 4.11 -19.24 14.01
CA GLU A 210 3.70 -19.98 15.20
C GLU A 210 2.32 -20.63 15.02
N ALA A 211 1.35 -19.88 14.49
CA ALA A 211 0.00 -20.38 14.17
C ALA A 211 0.04 -21.50 13.12
N HIS A 212 0.80 -21.29 12.04
CA HIS A 212 0.95 -22.32 11.00
C HIS A 212 1.53 -23.62 11.52
N ARG A 213 2.46 -23.58 12.47
CA ARG A 213 3.04 -24.79 13.10
C ARG A 213 2.05 -25.60 13.94
N GLN A 214 0.96 -24.98 14.39
CA GLN A 214 -0.10 -25.69 15.13
C GLN A 214 -0.97 -26.55 14.20
N LEU A 215 -0.93 -26.30 12.91
CA LEU A 215 -1.74 -27.03 11.93
C LEU A 215 -1.08 -28.38 11.59
N ARG A 216 -1.86 -29.45 11.64
CA ARG A 216 -1.43 -30.76 11.18
C ARG A 216 -1.63 -30.86 9.67
N ASP A 217 -0.64 -31.41 8.98
CA ASP A 217 -0.69 -31.68 7.53
C ASP A 217 -1.02 -30.43 6.66
N ALA A 218 -0.73 -29.21 7.17
CA ALA A 218 -0.91 -28.00 6.39
C ALA A 218 0.11 -27.88 5.26
N PRO A 219 -0.27 -27.28 4.11
CA PRO A 219 0.68 -26.96 3.07
C PRO A 219 1.79 -26.02 3.58
N PRO A 220 3.01 -26.09 3.00
CA PRO A 220 4.13 -25.24 3.43
C PRO A 220 3.77 -23.75 3.48
N LEU A 221 4.34 -23.03 4.45
CA LEU A 221 4.24 -21.56 4.51
C LEU A 221 5.34 -20.93 3.67
N VAL A 222 4.96 -20.07 2.73
CA VAL A 222 5.85 -19.27 1.89
C VAL A 222 5.75 -17.81 2.31
N ILE A 223 6.87 -17.20 2.72
CA ILE A 223 6.94 -15.78 3.08
C ILE A 223 7.79 -15.05 2.05
N ALA A 224 7.13 -14.26 1.20
CA ALA A 224 7.74 -13.51 0.12
C ALA A 224 7.85 -12.01 0.47
N GLY A 225 8.98 -11.42 0.13
CA GLY A 225 9.22 -10.00 0.29
C GLY A 225 10.65 -9.66 0.70
N PRO A 226 11.02 -8.37 0.66
CA PRO A 226 12.34 -7.92 1.06
C PRO A 226 12.53 -8.01 2.58
N SER A 227 13.78 -8.13 3.00
CA SER A 227 14.16 -7.92 4.40
C SER A 227 13.80 -6.49 4.79
N GLY A 228 13.07 -6.35 5.90
CA GLY A 228 12.68 -5.06 6.45
C GLY A 228 13.65 -4.58 7.55
N TRP A 229 13.10 -3.92 8.53
CA TRP A 229 13.84 -3.46 9.71
C TRP A 229 13.45 -4.27 10.97
N GLY A 230 14.28 -4.15 12.01
CA GLY A 230 14.20 -5.01 13.18
C GLY A 230 14.78 -6.39 12.90
N ASP A 231 14.75 -7.24 13.91
CA ASP A 231 15.34 -8.59 13.82
C ASP A 231 14.41 -9.64 13.20
N VAL A 232 13.25 -9.21 12.63
CA VAL A 232 12.20 -10.11 12.14
C VAL A 232 12.74 -11.11 11.12
N SER A 233 13.49 -10.65 10.12
CA SER A 233 14.03 -11.53 9.08
C SER A 233 15.04 -12.54 9.64
N THR A 234 15.88 -12.15 10.58
CA THR A 234 16.88 -13.00 11.22
C THR A 234 16.20 -14.04 12.11
N VAL A 235 15.24 -13.60 12.92
CA VAL A 235 14.47 -14.50 13.81
C VAL A 235 13.71 -15.53 13.01
N LEU A 236 12.98 -15.11 11.95
CA LEU A 236 12.20 -16.01 11.12
C LEU A 236 13.09 -17.07 10.44
N ARG A 237 14.20 -16.67 9.83
CA ARG A 237 15.10 -17.59 9.10
C ARG A 237 15.80 -18.58 10.02
N SER A 238 16.17 -18.17 11.24
CA SER A 238 16.86 -19.04 12.19
C SER A 238 15.92 -20.00 12.93
N SER A 239 14.67 -19.59 13.18
CA SER A 239 13.72 -20.34 13.99
C SER A 239 12.67 -21.13 13.21
N SER A 240 12.67 -21.04 11.87
CA SER A 240 11.60 -21.61 11.03
C SER A 240 12.15 -22.36 9.83
N PRO A 241 12.77 -23.55 10.03
CA PRO A 241 13.38 -24.33 8.95
C PRO A 241 12.34 -24.81 7.90
N ASP A 242 11.08 -24.96 8.30
CA ASP A 242 9.99 -25.43 7.44
C ASP A 242 9.30 -24.32 6.64
N VAL A 243 9.74 -23.05 6.82
CA VAL A 243 9.20 -21.90 6.07
C VAL A 243 10.07 -21.62 4.86
N ILE A 244 9.42 -21.46 3.71
CA ILE A 244 10.09 -21.16 2.44
C ILE A 244 10.19 -19.64 2.27
N PHE A 245 11.39 -19.15 2.00
CA PHE A 245 11.69 -17.71 1.77
C PHE A 245 12.23 -17.50 0.35
N PRO A 246 11.37 -17.30 -0.66
CA PRO A 246 11.82 -17.05 -2.03
C PRO A 246 12.52 -15.69 -2.20
N GLY A 247 12.45 -14.83 -1.19
CA GLY A 247 12.97 -13.47 -1.25
C GLY A 247 12.00 -12.48 -1.91
N HIS A 248 12.56 -11.49 -2.59
CA HIS A 248 11.77 -10.53 -3.35
C HIS A 248 11.14 -11.17 -4.59
N ILE A 249 9.84 -10.94 -4.78
CA ILE A 249 9.11 -11.34 -5.99
C ILE A 249 9.01 -10.13 -6.91
N ASP A 250 9.36 -10.32 -8.19
CA ASP A 250 9.21 -9.27 -9.19
C ASP A 250 7.73 -8.86 -9.32
N ARG A 251 7.47 -7.56 -9.44
CA ARG A 251 6.11 -7.02 -9.51
C ARG A 251 5.27 -7.67 -10.62
N SER A 252 5.89 -7.94 -11.77
CA SER A 252 5.24 -8.62 -12.91
C SER A 252 4.82 -10.06 -12.62
N ASP A 253 5.45 -10.71 -11.63
CA ASP A 253 5.19 -12.10 -11.25
C ASP A 253 4.24 -12.21 -10.06
N LEU A 254 4.08 -11.15 -9.28
CA LEU A 254 3.39 -11.17 -7.99
C LEU A 254 1.95 -11.69 -8.12
N ARG A 255 1.22 -11.26 -9.16
CA ARG A 255 -0.14 -11.74 -9.41
C ARG A 255 -0.19 -13.26 -9.66
N ALA A 256 0.76 -13.79 -10.42
CA ALA A 256 0.84 -15.23 -10.67
C ALA A 256 1.22 -15.99 -9.39
N VAL A 257 2.02 -15.40 -8.51
CA VAL A 257 2.35 -15.97 -7.21
C VAL A 257 1.13 -15.99 -6.28
N TYR A 258 0.32 -14.93 -6.24
CA TYR A 258 -0.97 -14.97 -5.54
C TYR A 258 -1.85 -16.10 -6.08
N SER A 259 -2.04 -16.16 -7.39
CA SER A 259 -2.89 -17.19 -8.04
C SER A 259 -2.38 -18.63 -7.85
N ALA A 260 -1.08 -18.81 -7.60
CA ALA A 260 -0.48 -20.11 -7.32
C ALA A 260 -0.74 -20.61 -5.89
N ALA A 261 -1.08 -19.71 -4.95
CA ALA A 261 -1.26 -20.01 -3.54
C ALA A 261 -2.64 -20.63 -3.26
N THR A 262 -2.72 -21.54 -2.30
CA THR A 262 -3.98 -22.10 -1.80
C THR A 262 -4.71 -21.09 -0.93
N VAL A 263 -3.97 -20.45 -0.01
CA VAL A 263 -4.48 -19.41 0.91
C VAL A 263 -3.45 -18.29 1.00
N PHE A 264 -3.91 -17.06 0.99
CA PHE A 264 -3.11 -15.88 1.32
C PHE A 264 -3.38 -15.47 2.76
N ALA A 265 -2.34 -15.39 3.58
CA ALA A 265 -2.41 -15.02 4.99
C ALA A 265 -1.77 -13.66 5.23
N PHE A 266 -2.55 -12.73 5.80
CA PHE A 266 -2.11 -11.37 6.06
C PHE A 266 -2.61 -10.85 7.43
N PRO A 267 -2.19 -11.49 8.55
CA PRO A 267 -2.64 -11.15 9.89
C PRO A 267 -1.87 -9.95 10.47
N SER A 268 -1.78 -8.86 9.72
CA SER A 268 -1.07 -7.63 10.14
C SER A 268 -1.73 -6.99 11.35
N GLU A 269 -0.94 -6.50 12.30
CA GLU A 269 -1.43 -5.79 13.49
C GLU A 269 -2.07 -4.44 13.12
N GLU A 270 -1.61 -3.82 12.04
CA GLU A 270 -2.00 -2.47 11.66
C GLU A 270 -1.74 -2.23 10.16
N GLU A 271 -2.71 -1.69 9.46
CA GLU A 271 -2.64 -1.33 8.04
C GLU A 271 -3.44 -0.07 7.75
N GLY A 272 -2.96 0.72 6.77
CA GLY A 272 -3.74 1.85 6.27
C GLY A 272 -4.83 1.45 5.28
N PHE A 273 -4.65 0.33 4.54
CA PHE A 273 -5.63 -0.21 3.60
C PHE A 273 -5.55 -1.75 3.52
N GLY A 274 -4.44 -2.28 3.04
CA GLY A 274 -4.30 -3.73 2.81
C GLY A 274 -4.40 -4.10 1.33
N LEU A 275 -3.72 -3.35 0.45
CA LEU A 275 -3.68 -3.66 -0.98
C LEU A 275 -3.35 -5.14 -1.28
N PRO A 276 -2.42 -5.82 -0.56
CA PRO A 276 -2.16 -7.24 -0.76
C PRO A 276 -3.37 -8.16 -0.57
N VAL A 277 -4.29 -7.81 0.34
CA VAL A 277 -5.56 -8.54 0.53
C VAL A 277 -6.41 -8.47 -0.73
N LEU A 278 -6.56 -7.27 -1.28
CA LEU A 278 -7.35 -7.06 -2.48
C LEU A 278 -6.68 -7.67 -3.73
N GLU A 279 -5.35 -7.63 -3.81
CA GLU A 279 -4.57 -8.28 -4.87
C GLU A 279 -4.73 -9.81 -4.85
N ALA A 280 -4.71 -10.43 -3.67
CA ALA A 280 -4.94 -11.86 -3.52
C ALA A 280 -6.38 -12.24 -3.94
N MET A 281 -7.38 -11.47 -3.51
CA MET A 281 -8.78 -11.62 -3.92
C MET A 281 -8.94 -11.51 -5.45
N ALA A 282 -8.30 -10.51 -6.06
CA ALA A 282 -8.29 -10.33 -7.52
C ALA A 282 -7.62 -11.47 -8.27
N ALA A 283 -6.65 -12.15 -7.65
CA ALA A 283 -5.99 -13.34 -8.17
C ALA A 283 -6.76 -14.66 -7.91
N ASN A 284 -7.99 -14.57 -7.38
CA ASN A 284 -8.84 -15.71 -7.01
C ASN A 284 -8.23 -16.61 -5.93
N THR A 285 -7.58 -16.01 -4.93
CA THR A 285 -6.94 -16.70 -3.80
C THR A 285 -7.78 -16.51 -2.55
N ALA A 286 -8.01 -17.56 -1.77
CA ALA A 286 -8.67 -17.48 -0.47
C ALA A 286 -7.83 -16.65 0.50
N VAL A 287 -8.46 -15.77 1.29
CA VAL A 287 -7.77 -14.80 2.15
C VAL A 287 -8.10 -15.00 3.62
N VAL A 288 -7.05 -14.97 4.46
CA VAL A 288 -7.13 -14.84 5.92
C VAL A 288 -6.49 -13.51 6.29
N THR A 289 -7.20 -12.65 7.01
CA THR A 289 -6.69 -11.33 7.40
C THR A 289 -7.21 -10.89 8.77
N SER A 290 -6.67 -9.77 9.27
CA SER A 290 -6.96 -9.30 10.64
C SER A 290 -8.34 -8.67 10.77
N SER A 291 -9.05 -9.00 11.84
CA SER A 291 -10.19 -8.23 12.35
C SER A 291 -9.73 -6.92 13.00
N GLY A 292 -10.63 -5.93 13.07
CA GLY A 292 -10.37 -4.64 13.74
C GLY A 292 -9.39 -3.72 13.01
N THR A 293 -9.00 -4.03 11.77
CA THR A 293 -8.04 -3.25 10.98
C THR A 293 -8.64 -2.81 9.63
N ALA A 294 -7.93 -1.97 8.89
CA ALA A 294 -8.34 -1.57 7.55
C ALA A 294 -8.49 -2.77 6.58
N THR A 295 -7.82 -3.89 6.84
CA THR A 295 -7.94 -5.09 6.00
C THR A 295 -9.30 -5.78 6.14
N GLU A 296 -9.97 -5.68 7.30
CA GLU A 296 -11.36 -6.11 7.47
C GLU A 296 -12.30 -5.24 6.63
N GLU A 297 -12.12 -3.91 6.64
CA GLU A 297 -12.90 -2.98 5.80
C GLU A 297 -12.72 -3.32 4.31
N VAL A 298 -11.49 -3.58 3.88
CA VAL A 298 -11.17 -3.97 2.49
C VAL A 298 -11.80 -5.30 2.14
N ALA A 299 -11.72 -6.29 3.01
CA ALA A 299 -12.27 -7.61 2.80
C ALA A 299 -13.80 -7.62 2.73
N ALA A 300 -14.48 -6.77 3.50
CA ALA A 300 -15.94 -6.60 3.49
C ALA A 300 -16.71 -7.94 3.55
N GLY A 301 -16.28 -8.86 4.43
CA GLY A 301 -16.88 -10.19 4.60
C GLY A 301 -16.43 -11.25 3.59
N ALA A 302 -15.47 -10.95 2.72
CA ALA A 302 -14.96 -11.87 1.70
C ALA A 302 -13.63 -12.56 2.10
N ALA A 303 -13.22 -12.48 3.36
CA ALA A 303 -12.07 -13.16 3.93
C ALA A 303 -12.44 -13.85 5.24
N GLU A 304 -11.60 -14.77 5.65
CA GLU A 304 -11.60 -15.28 7.02
C GLU A 304 -10.91 -14.25 7.92
N LEU A 305 -11.59 -13.84 9.00
CA LEU A 305 -11.10 -12.81 9.92
C LEU A 305 -10.55 -13.43 11.19
N VAL A 306 -9.36 -12.97 11.61
CA VAL A 306 -8.66 -13.47 12.79
C VAL A 306 -8.24 -12.32 13.72
N ASP A 307 -8.14 -12.58 15.02
CA ASP A 307 -7.47 -11.68 15.94
C ASP A 307 -5.96 -11.75 15.69
N PRO A 308 -5.32 -10.66 15.23
CA PRO A 308 -3.89 -10.66 14.93
C PRO A 308 -3.00 -10.84 16.17
N PHE A 309 -3.54 -10.67 17.38
CA PHE A 309 -2.81 -10.81 18.63
C PHE A 309 -2.94 -12.20 19.25
N ASP A 310 -3.80 -13.06 18.70
CA ASP A 310 -4.06 -14.42 19.16
C ASP A 310 -3.60 -15.47 18.14
N VAL A 311 -2.58 -16.25 18.52
CA VAL A 311 -2.00 -17.32 17.68
C VAL A 311 -3.03 -18.41 17.38
N GLU A 312 -3.89 -18.75 18.35
CA GLU A 312 -4.92 -19.79 18.20
C GLU A 312 -6.01 -19.32 17.21
N SER A 313 -6.40 -18.04 17.27
CA SER A 313 -7.31 -17.43 16.30
C SER A 313 -6.75 -17.46 14.89
N ILE A 314 -5.46 -17.13 14.70
CA ILE A 314 -4.80 -17.19 13.40
C ILE A 314 -4.76 -18.64 12.88
N ALA A 315 -4.43 -19.62 13.75
CA ALA A 315 -4.38 -21.02 13.38
C ALA A 315 -5.77 -21.55 12.98
N ALA A 316 -6.81 -21.19 13.73
CA ALA A 316 -8.20 -21.56 13.42
C ALA A 316 -8.65 -20.97 12.07
N GLY A 317 -8.37 -19.70 11.80
CA GLY A 317 -8.69 -19.05 10.52
C GLY A 317 -7.95 -19.68 9.34
N LEU A 318 -6.66 -20.01 9.49
CA LEU A 318 -5.91 -20.75 8.47
C LEU A 318 -6.52 -22.12 8.19
N SER A 319 -6.88 -22.86 9.25
CA SER A 319 -7.52 -24.17 9.11
C SER A 319 -8.85 -24.09 8.39
N ALA A 320 -9.70 -23.11 8.73
CA ALA A 320 -10.97 -22.87 8.07
C ALA A 320 -10.80 -22.54 6.58
N ALA A 321 -9.90 -21.61 6.26
CA ALA A 321 -9.63 -21.20 4.87
C ALA A 321 -9.03 -22.33 4.02
N LEU A 322 -8.23 -23.21 4.62
CA LEU A 322 -7.65 -24.38 3.92
C LEU A 322 -8.69 -25.48 3.68
N SER A 323 -9.71 -25.62 4.55
CA SER A 323 -10.74 -26.65 4.38
C SER A 323 -11.76 -26.31 3.29
N GLU A 324 -12.13 -25.06 3.13
CA GLU A 324 -13.12 -24.59 2.16
C GLU A 324 -12.68 -23.33 1.38
N PRO A 325 -11.56 -23.40 0.63
CA PRO A 325 -11.02 -22.22 -0.03
C PRO A 325 -11.93 -21.67 -1.14
N SER A 326 -12.76 -22.52 -1.78
CA SER A 326 -13.54 -22.15 -2.95
C SER A 326 -14.59 -21.08 -2.67
N ASP A 327 -15.24 -21.10 -1.50
CA ASP A 327 -16.21 -20.08 -1.12
C ASP A 327 -15.53 -18.72 -0.87
N LEU A 328 -14.38 -18.72 -0.19
CA LEU A 328 -13.57 -17.52 0.01
C LEU A 328 -13.05 -16.95 -1.31
N GLN A 329 -12.61 -17.81 -2.23
CA GLN A 329 -12.17 -17.40 -3.57
C GLN A 329 -13.30 -16.70 -4.34
N MET A 330 -14.47 -17.29 -4.38
CA MET A 330 -15.64 -16.73 -5.07
C MET A 330 -16.04 -15.37 -4.48
N ARG A 331 -16.16 -15.28 -3.15
CA ARG A 331 -16.48 -14.01 -2.45
C ARG A 331 -15.40 -12.97 -2.64
N GLY A 332 -14.14 -13.36 -2.53
CA GLY A 332 -12.99 -12.49 -2.74
C GLY A 332 -12.93 -11.92 -4.15
N ARG A 333 -13.12 -12.77 -5.17
CA ARG A 333 -13.14 -12.34 -6.58
C ARG A 333 -14.27 -11.35 -6.85
N LYS A 334 -15.46 -11.59 -6.30
CA LYS A 334 -16.59 -10.65 -6.37
C LYS A 334 -16.23 -9.33 -5.71
N ARG A 335 -15.70 -9.37 -4.48
CA ARG A 335 -15.29 -8.16 -3.74
C ARG A 335 -14.24 -7.34 -4.50
N ALA A 336 -13.22 -7.99 -5.05
CA ALA A 336 -12.22 -7.31 -5.88
C ALA A 336 -12.86 -6.61 -7.09
N GLY A 337 -13.90 -7.21 -7.70
CA GLY A 337 -14.65 -6.62 -8.81
C GLY A 337 -15.41 -5.33 -8.46
N GLU A 338 -15.64 -5.07 -7.19
CA GLU A 338 -16.29 -3.86 -6.67
C GLU A 338 -15.27 -2.72 -6.41
N CYS A 339 -13.96 -2.97 -6.57
CA CYS A 339 -12.89 -2.04 -6.21
C CYS A 339 -12.07 -1.68 -7.46
N SER A 340 -12.51 -0.70 -8.23
CA SER A 340 -11.80 -0.28 -9.45
C SER A 340 -10.92 0.95 -9.22
N TRP A 341 -9.78 1.00 -9.92
CA TRP A 341 -8.94 2.20 -9.95
C TRP A 341 -9.65 3.39 -10.60
N HIS A 342 -10.56 3.12 -11.53
CA HIS A 342 -11.37 4.14 -12.17
C HIS A 342 -12.27 4.87 -11.16
N ASP A 343 -12.98 4.14 -10.29
CA ASP A 343 -13.81 4.74 -9.25
C ASP A 343 -12.97 5.51 -8.23
N THR A 344 -11.79 4.97 -7.86
CA THR A 344 -10.80 5.68 -7.03
C THR A 344 -10.40 7.01 -7.66
N ALA A 345 -10.09 7.02 -8.97
CA ALA A 345 -9.70 8.23 -9.69
C ALA A 345 -10.86 9.24 -9.79
N GLN A 346 -12.08 8.79 -10.05
CA GLN A 346 -13.26 9.66 -10.06
C GLN A 346 -13.53 10.29 -8.70
N ALA A 347 -13.45 9.52 -7.61
CA ALA A 347 -13.58 10.04 -6.26
C ALA A 347 -12.52 11.11 -5.95
N LEU A 348 -11.27 10.87 -6.36
CA LEU A 348 -10.20 11.86 -6.17
C LEU A 348 -10.40 13.13 -7.01
N VAL A 349 -10.90 13.01 -8.25
CA VAL A 349 -11.22 14.17 -9.09
C VAL A 349 -12.35 15.01 -8.49
N ALA A 350 -13.31 14.38 -7.81
CA ALA A 350 -14.34 15.11 -7.08
C ALA A 350 -13.73 15.98 -5.96
N VAL A 351 -12.74 15.43 -5.22
CA VAL A 351 -11.97 16.21 -4.22
C VAL A 351 -11.23 17.37 -4.89
N TYR A 352 -10.53 17.14 -6.01
CA TYR A 352 -9.81 18.20 -6.71
C TYR A 352 -10.74 19.34 -7.16
N ARG A 353 -11.92 19.00 -7.71
CA ARG A 353 -12.92 20.00 -8.13
C ARG A 353 -13.46 20.82 -6.96
N ALA A 354 -13.68 20.18 -5.81
CA ALA A 354 -14.15 20.85 -4.61
C ALA A 354 -13.13 21.88 -4.11
N VAL A 355 -11.84 21.53 -4.05
CA VAL A 355 -10.79 22.46 -3.57
C VAL A 355 -10.38 23.52 -4.59
N ALA A 356 -10.48 23.25 -5.89
CA ALA A 356 -10.16 24.22 -6.95
C ALA A 356 -11.27 25.28 -7.14
N GLY A 357 -12.51 24.97 -6.73
CA GLY A 357 -13.67 25.88 -6.82
C GLY A 357 -13.94 26.67 -5.55
N SER A 358 -13.19 26.44 -4.49
CA SER A 358 -13.23 27.17 -3.22
C SER A 358 -12.12 28.24 -3.22
#